data_4b3ee2da92644a4ce45bcacbfed0d840
#
_entry.id   4b3ee2da92644a4ce45bcacbfed0d840
#
_cell.length_a   1.000
_cell.length_b   1.000
_cell.length_c   1.000
_cell.angle_alpha   90.00
_cell.angle_beta   90.00
_cell.angle_gamma   90.00
#
_symmetry.space_group_name_H-M   'P 1'
#
loop_
_entity.id
_entity.type
_entity.pdbx_description
1 polymer ?
#
loop_
_entity_poly.entity_id
_entity_poly.type
_entity_poly.pdbx_seq_one_letter_code
_entity_poly.pdbx_strand_id
1 'polypeptide(L)'
;MAIGMDVMVGFPGEDETAFNRTLQLIEDLPVAYLHVFPYSERPGTAASMLSGKVRETDKKIRAEQLRSIGKKKRAAFAEKFVGKKLAVLIEGTPDPLTGFMKGFSDHYIPVFIHTRKPSLANQIVEVIPETCEDGKLYSRMVHD
;
A
#
# COMPACT_ATOMS: atom_id res chain seq x y z
N MET A 1 -4.54 -14.03 1.70
CA MET A 1 -4.14 -13.19 2.85
C MET A 1 -3.17 -12.14 2.34
N ALA A 2 -3.35 -10.86 2.71
CA ALA A 2 -2.40 -9.78 2.42
C ALA A 2 -1.41 -9.67 3.59
N ILE A 3 -0.12 -9.64 3.29
CA ILE A 3 0.94 -9.40 4.28
C ILE A 3 1.50 -8.02 4.00
N GLY A 4 1.39 -7.12 4.97
CA GLY A 4 2.04 -5.80 4.95
C GLY A 4 3.32 -5.81 5.75
N MET A 5 4.23 -4.88 5.44
CA MET A 5 5.48 -4.71 6.17
C MET A 5 5.77 -3.24 6.42
N ASP A 6 6.20 -2.95 7.65
CA ASP A 6 6.72 -1.64 8.04
C ASP A 6 8.24 -1.64 7.89
N VAL A 7 8.78 -0.64 7.21
CA VAL A 7 10.22 -0.52 6.95
C VAL A 7 10.70 0.87 7.29
N MET A 8 11.68 0.94 8.16
CA MET A 8 12.37 2.19 8.49
C MET A 8 13.69 2.29 7.71
N VAL A 9 13.99 3.46 7.17
CA VAL A 9 15.24 3.75 6.45
C VAL A 9 16.01 4.86 7.13
N GLY A 10 17.34 4.83 6.98
CA GLY A 10 18.21 5.88 7.49
C GLY A 10 18.43 5.84 9.00
N PHE A 11 18.29 4.68 9.63
CA PHE A 11 18.71 4.50 11.01
C PHE A 11 20.21 4.75 11.14
N PRO A 12 20.70 5.34 12.26
CA PRO A 12 22.14 5.55 12.45
C PRO A 12 22.95 4.28 12.21
N GLY A 13 23.98 4.37 11.35
CA GLY A 13 24.81 3.23 10.95
C GLY A 13 24.32 2.48 9.70
N GLU A 14 23.16 2.82 9.13
CA GLU A 14 22.74 2.25 7.85
C GLU A 14 23.59 2.83 6.71
N ASP A 15 24.59 2.09 6.29
CA ASP A 15 25.38 2.39 5.10
C ASP A 15 24.66 1.94 3.82
N GLU A 16 25.29 2.19 2.65
CA GLU A 16 24.73 1.79 1.35
C GLU A 16 24.59 0.28 1.22
N THR A 17 25.56 -0.48 1.76
CA THR A 17 25.52 -1.95 1.73
C THR A 17 24.35 -2.50 2.52
N ALA A 18 24.11 -1.97 3.72
CA ALA A 18 23.00 -2.37 4.57
C ALA A 18 21.65 -2.03 3.90
N PHE A 19 21.54 -0.84 3.31
CA PHE A 19 20.34 -0.44 2.59
C PHE A 19 20.07 -1.34 1.37
N ASN A 20 21.10 -1.66 0.58
CA ASN A 20 20.96 -2.55 -0.59
C ASN A 20 20.52 -3.97 -0.19
N ARG A 21 20.98 -4.48 0.95
CA ARG A 21 20.48 -5.76 1.49
C ARG A 21 19.00 -5.68 1.88
N THR A 22 18.56 -4.56 2.43
CA THR A 22 17.14 -4.32 2.73
C THR A 22 16.31 -4.29 1.47
N LEU A 23 16.76 -3.60 0.40
CA LEU A 23 16.10 -3.58 -0.89
C LEU A 23 15.92 -5.00 -1.45
N GLN A 24 17.02 -5.77 -1.51
CA GLN A 24 16.99 -7.14 -2.03
C GLN A 24 16.03 -8.03 -1.23
N LEU A 25 16.12 -7.98 0.10
CA LEU A 25 15.21 -8.75 0.97
C LEU A 25 13.75 -8.42 0.69
N ILE A 26 13.41 -7.14 0.54
CA ILE A 26 12.03 -6.72 0.28
C ILE A 26 11.58 -7.14 -1.11
N GLU A 27 12.46 -7.10 -2.12
CA GLU A 27 12.14 -7.59 -3.46
C GLU A 27 11.80 -9.09 -3.44
N ASP A 28 12.55 -9.89 -2.69
CA ASP A 28 12.38 -11.34 -2.61
C ASP A 28 11.17 -11.77 -1.78
N LEU A 29 10.76 -10.98 -0.79
CA LEU A 29 9.63 -11.32 0.08
C LEU A 29 8.27 -11.18 -0.61
N PRO A 30 7.32 -12.13 -0.40
CA PRO A 30 6.00 -12.09 -0.99
C PRO A 30 5.03 -11.16 -0.24
N VAL A 31 5.48 -9.95 0.08
CA VAL A 31 4.64 -8.95 0.74
C VAL A 31 3.72 -8.24 -0.25
N ALA A 32 2.53 -7.90 0.20
CA ALA A 32 1.52 -7.21 -0.61
C ALA A 32 1.70 -5.69 -0.65
N TYR A 33 2.19 -5.11 0.44
CA TYR A 33 2.40 -3.65 0.53
C TYR A 33 3.45 -3.31 1.59
N LEU A 34 3.99 -2.08 1.48
CA LEU A 34 4.97 -1.54 2.41
C LEU A 34 4.48 -0.22 3.00
N HIS A 35 4.77 -0.02 4.29
CA HIS A 35 4.79 1.28 4.94
C HIS A 35 6.24 1.68 5.18
N VAL A 36 6.68 2.74 4.52
CA VAL A 36 8.08 3.17 4.55
C VAL A 36 8.20 4.47 5.33
N PHE A 37 9.03 4.46 6.37
CA PHE A 37 9.30 5.58 7.25
C PHE A 37 10.78 5.97 7.20
N PRO A 38 11.12 7.23 6.95
CA PRO A 38 12.46 7.71 7.26
C PRO A 38 12.65 7.77 8.80
N TYR A 39 13.81 7.36 9.27
CA TYR A 39 14.17 7.55 10.69
C TYR A 39 14.10 9.01 11.06
N SER A 40 13.38 9.32 12.14
CA SER A 40 13.29 10.65 12.74
C SER A 40 13.94 10.61 14.11
N GLU A 41 14.95 11.44 14.31
CA GLU A 41 15.63 11.54 15.60
C GLU A 41 14.70 12.11 16.67
N ARG A 42 14.66 11.42 17.82
CA ARG A 42 13.89 11.88 18.98
C ARG A 42 14.84 12.09 20.15
N PRO A 43 14.90 13.31 20.72
CA PRO A 43 15.73 13.60 21.90
C PRO A 43 15.45 12.63 23.05
N GLY A 44 16.49 12.22 23.77
CA GLY A 44 16.39 11.32 24.92
C GLY A 44 16.29 9.83 24.59
N THR A 45 16.33 9.44 23.30
CA THR A 45 16.39 8.03 22.90
C THR A 45 17.84 7.56 22.76
N ALA A 46 18.11 6.27 22.99
CA ALA A 46 19.44 5.69 22.75
C ALA A 46 19.89 5.87 21.29
N ALA A 47 18.96 5.80 20.34
CA ALA A 47 19.24 5.97 18.91
C ALA A 47 19.74 7.38 18.57
N SER A 48 19.31 8.42 19.29
CA SER A 48 19.78 9.80 19.07
C SER A 48 21.24 9.98 19.44
N MET A 49 21.81 9.10 20.28
CA MET A 49 23.21 9.12 20.74
C MET A 49 24.14 8.34 19.83
N LEU A 50 23.61 7.59 18.87
CA LEU A 50 24.42 6.78 17.96
C LEU A 50 25.16 7.65 16.94
N SER A 51 26.39 7.25 16.63
CA SER A 51 27.17 7.80 15.51
C SER A 51 26.68 7.23 14.16
N GLY A 52 27.23 7.77 13.07
CA GLY A 52 26.89 7.28 11.72
C GLY A 52 25.51 7.74 11.26
N LYS A 53 25.08 8.95 11.64
CA LYS A 53 23.82 9.53 11.20
C LYS A 53 23.75 9.64 9.69
N VAL A 54 22.66 9.17 9.11
CA VAL A 54 22.39 9.24 7.67
C VAL A 54 21.85 10.62 7.32
N ARG A 55 22.35 11.21 6.23
CA ARG A 55 21.88 12.52 5.76
C ARG A 55 20.41 12.48 5.37
N GLU A 56 19.69 13.56 5.60
CA GLU A 56 18.26 13.66 5.26
C GLU A 56 17.96 13.44 3.77
N THR A 57 18.89 13.88 2.90
CA THR A 57 18.82 13.62 1.46
C THR A 57 18.85 12.14 1.13
N ASP A 58 19.73 11.38 1.77
CA ASP A 58 19.88 9.95 1.55
C ASP A 58 18.68 9.17 2.10
N LYS A 59 18.17 9.56 3.28
CA LYS A 59 16.92 9.00 3.82
C LYS A 59 15.75 9.17 2.86
N LYS A 60 15.62 10.36 2.26
CA LYS A 60 14.56 10.65 1.30
C LYS A 60 14.67 9.78 0.06
N ILE A 61 15.87 9.66 -0.52
CA ILE A 61 16.13 8.83 -1.70
C ILE A 61 15.81 7.37 -1.39
N ARG A 62 16.31 6.84 -0.28
CA ARG A 62 16.06 5.46 0.15
C ARG A 62 14.57 5.17 0.36
N ALA A 63 13.85 6.11 1.02
CA ALA A 63 12.42 5.97 1.21
C ALA A 63 11.64 5.97 -0.11
N GLU A 64 12.03 6.79 -1.09
CA GLU A 64 11.41 6.81 -2.41
C GLU A 64 11.63 5.51 -3.19
N GLN A 65 12.84 4.94 -3.13
CA GLN A 65 13.14 3.65 -3.75
C GLN A 65 12.26 2.54 -3.18
N LEU A 66 12.16 2.43 -1.85
CA LEU A 66 11.30 1.43 -1.20
C LEU A 66 9.80 1.66 -1.48
N ARG A 67 9.35 2.90 -1.51
CA ARG A 67 7.96 3.22 -1.88
C ARG A 67 7.64 2.82 -3.32
N SER A 68 8.60 2.97 -4.23
CA SER A 68 8.45 2.52 -5.62
C SER A 68 8.27 1.00 -5.69
N ILE A 69 9.09 0.23 -4.96
CA ILE A 69 8.93 -1.22 -4.84
C ILE A 69 7.56 -1.56 -4.23
N GLY A 70 7.17 -0.87 -3.16
CA GLY A 70 5.87 -1.07 -2.50
C GLY A 70 4.69 -0.84 -3.44
N LYS A 71 4.75 0.18 -4.31
CA LYS A 71 3.72 0.42 -5.34
C LYS A 71 3.63 -0.75 -6.32
N LYS A 72 4.77 -1.25 -6.82
CA LYS A 72 4.80 -2.40 -7.73
C LYS A 72 4.22 -3.65 -7.08
N LYS A 73 4.59 -3.93 -5.82
CA LYS A 73 4.06 -5.09 -5.07
C LYS A 73 2.56 -4.98 -4.85
N ARG A 74 2.06 -3.80 -4.49
CA ARG A 74 0.63 -3.56 -4.31
C ARG A 74 -0.15 -3.79 -5.60
N ALA A 75 0.35 -3.28 -6.73
CA ALA A 75 -0.26 -3.50 -8.03
C ALA A 75 -0.27 -4.98 -8.42
N ALA A 76 0.86 -5.66 -8.30
CA ALA A 76 0.96 -7.10 -8.59
C ALA A 76 0.09 -7.96 -7.66
N PHE A 77 -0.10 -7.54 -6.40
CA PHE A 77 -1.00 -8.24 -5.49
C PHE A 77 -2.46 -8.04 -5.88
N ALA A 78 -2.88 -6.80 -6.18
CA ALA A 78 -4.24 -6.49 -6.59
C ALA A 78 -4.64 -7.18 -7.91
N GLU A 79 -3.72 -7.23 -8.88
CA GLU A 79 -3.93 -7.88 -10.19
C GLU A 79 -4.38 -9.34 -10.06
N LYS A 80 -3.95 -10.05 -9.02
CA LYS A 80 -4.34 -11.45 -8.76
C LYS A 80 -5.84 -11.63 -8.51
N PHE A 81 -6.56 -10.56 -8.25
CA PHE A 81 -7.99 -10.59 -7.94
C PHE A 81 -8.88 -10.20 -9.12
N VAL A 82 -8.32 -9.78 -10.23
CA VAL A 82 -9.09 -9.54 -11.45
C VAL A 82 -9.80 -10.82 -11.86
N GLY A 83 -11.10 -10.72 -12.15
CA GLY A 83 -11.97 -11.84 -12.48
C GLY A 83 -12.44 -12.70 -11.29
N LYS A 84 -12.01 -12.41 -10.06
CA LYS A 84 -12.42 -13.18 -8.87
C LYS A 84 -13.46 -12.41 -8.05
N LYS A 85 -14.39 -13.13 -7.44
CA LYS A 85 -15.34 -12.51 -6.50
C LYS A 85 -14.62 -11.99 -5.26
N LEU A 86 -14.95 -10.76 -4.86
CA LEU A 86 -14.48 -10.11 -3.65
C LEU A 86 -15.64 -9.54 -2.85
N ALA A 87 -15.54 -9.64 -1.53
CA ALA A 87 -16.39 -8.89 -0.62
C ALA A 87 -15.76 -7.50 -0.39
N VAL A 88 -16.54 -6.43 -0.54
CA VAL A 88 -16.08 -5.06 -0.43
C VAL A 88 -17.00 -4.29 0.52
N LEU A 89 -16.40 -3.67 1.54
CA LEU A 89 -17.09 -2.72 2.40
C LEU A 89 -17.09 -1.36 1.70
N ILE A 90 -18.28 -0.86 1.39
CA ILE A 90 -18.47 0.42 0.69
C ILE A 90 -18.31 1.57 1.67
N GLU A 91 -17.49 2.56 1.31
CA GLU A 91 -17.36 3.83 2.03
C GLU A 91 -18.59 4.73 1.88
N GLY A 92 -18.79 5.66 2.82
CA GLY A 92 -19.94 6.54 2.85
C GLY A 92 -20.01 7.59 1.73
N THR A 93 -18.87 7.87 1.07
CA THR A 93 -18.78 8.94 0.06
C THR A 93 -18.28 8.39 -1.27
N PRO A 94 -18.96 8.73 -2.38
CA PRO A 94 -18.48 8.40 -3.72
C PRO A 94 -17.11 9.04 -4.00
N ASP A 95 -16.41 8.48 -4.94
CA ASP A 95 -15.18 9.09 -5.47
C ASP A 95 -15.52 10.42 -6.18
N PRO A 96 -14.89 11.54 -5.81
CA PRO A 96 -15.24 12.86 -6.34
C PRO A 96 -14.92 13.03 -7.82
N LEU A 97 -14.01 12.24 -8.37
CA LEU A 97 -13.60 12.35 -9.78
C LEU A 97 -14.52 11.56 -10.70
N THR A 98 -14.89 10.33 -10.30
CA THR A 98 -15.66 9.41 -11.14
C THR A 98 -17.14 9.36 -10.75
N GLY A 99 -17.47 9.74 -9.53
CA GLY A 99 -18.80 9.57 -8.92
C GLY A 99 -19.13 8.11 -8.60
N PHE A 100 -18.21 7.18 -8.79
CA PHE A 100 -18.40 5.78 -8.44
C PHE A 100 -18.33 5.56 -6.94
N MET A 101 -19.08 4.57 -6.45
CA MET A 101 -18.90 4.10 -5.08
C MET A 101 -17.54 3.42 -4.96
N LYS A 102 -16.92 3.59 -3.82
CA LYS A 102 -15.60 3.01 -3.52
C LYS A 102 -15.62 2.35 -2.15
N GLY A 103 -14.66 1.47 -1.93
CA GLY A 103 -14.50 0.79 -0.65
C GLY A 103 -13.21 -0.01 -0.61
N PHE A 104 -13.12 -0.88 0.37
CA PHE A 104 -11.98 -1.77 0.56
C PHE A 104 -12.43 -3.23 0.61
N SER A 105 -11.68 -4.09 -0.07
CA SER A 105 -11.84 -5.53 0.09
C SER A 105 -11.33 -6.00 1.45
N ASP A 106 -11.65 -7.24 1.81
CA ASP A 106 -11.09 -7.96 2.96
C ASP A 106 -9.56 -8.15 2.92
N HIS A 107 -8.95 -7.86 1.77
CA HIS A 107 -7.50 -7.82 1.55
C HIS A 107 -6.90 -6.41 1.58
N TYR A 108 -7.67 -5.40 2.01
CA TYR A 108 -7.28 -3.99 2.02
C TYR A 108 -6.90 -3.42 0.65
N ILE A 109 -7.49 -3.96 -0.42
CA ILE A 109 -7.32 -3.41 -1.75
C ILE A 109 -8.41 -2.36 -1.99
N PRO A 110 -8.06 -1.13 -2.45
CA PRO A 110 -9.06 -0.14 -2.86
C PRO A 110 -9.84 -0.64 -4.07
N VAL A 111 -11.16 -0.60 -3.98
CA VAL A 111 -12.06 -1.05 -5.03
C VAL A 111 -13.02 0.06 -5.41
N PHE A 112 -13.08 0.39 -6.70
CA PHE A 112 -14.05 1.28 -7.31
C PHE A 112 -15.12 0.43 -7.99
N ILE A 113 -16.38 0.75 -7.73
CA ILE A 113 -17.51 -0.04 -8.22
C ILE A 113 -18.30 0.80 -9.20
N HIS A 114 -18.57 0.28 -10.39
CA HIS A 114 -19.30 0.96 -11.45
C HIS A 114 -20.79 1.17 -11.09
N THR A 115 -21.03 1.75 -9.93
CA THR A 115 -22.36 2.16 -9.46
C THR A 115 -22.29 3.52 -8.77
N ARG A 116 -23.41 4.26 -8.83
CA ARG A 116 -23.57 5.57 -8.17
C ARG A 116 -24.67 5.55 -7.11
N LYS A 117 -25.03 4.37 -6.59
CA LYS A 117 -26.12 4.20 -5.62
C LYS A 117 -25.61 4.52 -4.18
N PRO A 118 -25.92 5.70 -3.58
CA PRO A 118 -25.47 6.05 -2.22
C PRO A 118 -26.04 5.11 -1.15
N SER A 119 -27.15 4.43 -1.44
CA SER A 119 -27.77 3.47 -0.53
C SER A 119 -26.88 2.27 -0.19
N LEU A 120 -25.80 2.06 -0.94
CA LEU A 120 -24.83 1.00 -0.67
C LEU A 120 -23.78 1.39 0.39
N ALA A 121 -23.74 2.64 0.81
CA ALA A 121 -22.82 3.10 1.84
C ALA A 121 -22.90 2.24 3.12
N ASN A 122 -21.74 1.90 3.68
CA ASN A 122 -21.59 1.05 4.86
C ASN A 122 -22.14 -0.39 4.69
N GLN A 123 -22.36 -0.84 3.47
CA GLN A 123 -22.75 -2.21 3.18
C GLN A 123 -21.56 -3.01 2.65
N ILE A 124 -21.58 -4.32 2.90
CA ILE A 124 -20.66 -5.26 2.27
C ILE A 124 -21.37 -5.81 1.03
N VAL A 125 -20.74 -5.64 -0.12
CA VAL A 125 -21.26 -6.12 -1.41
C VAL A 125 -20.27 -7.07 -2.07
N GLU A 126 -20.77 -8.01 -2.87
CA GLU A 126 -19.93 -8.86 -3.71
C GLU A 126 -19.69 -8.18 -5.06
N VAL A 127 -18.44 -8.13 -5.47
CA VAL A 127 -18.01 -7.55 -6.74
C VAL A 127 -17.08 -8.49 -7.51
N ILE A 128 -16.95 -8.26 -8.81
CA ILE A 128 -15.94 -8.89 -9.65
C ILE A 128 -15.09 -7.78 -10.25
N PRO A 129 -13.80 -7.67 -9.88
CA PRO A 129 -12.87 -6.77 -10.53
C PRO A 129 -12.70 -7.12 -12.01
N GLU A 130 -12.77 -6.10 -12.86
CA GLU A 130 -12.59 -6.22 -14.31
C GLU A 130 -11.21 -5.72 -14.73
N THR A 131 -10.71 -4.68 -14.07
CA THR A 131 -9.38 -4.11 -14.34
C THR A 131 -8.68 -3.72 -13.05
N CYS A 132 -7.35 -3.61 -13.14
CA CYS A 132 -6.49 -3.12 -12.07
C CYS A 132 -5.63 -1.98 -12.61
N GLU A 133 -5.65 -0.82 -11.95
CA GLU A 133 -4.81 0.34 -12.27
C GLU A 133 -4.15 0.87 -11.00
N ASP A 134 -2.85 0.95 -10.97
CA ASP A 134 -2.05 1.43 -9.82
C ASP A 134 -2.43 0.77 -8.48
N GLY A 135 -2.75 -0.53 -8.49
CA GLY A 135 -3.15 -1.27 -7.31
C GLY A 135 -4.57 -0.98 -6.81
N LYS A 136 -5.40 -0.33 -7.63
CA LYS A 136 -6.84 -0.13 -7.42
C LYS A 136 -7.61 -1.03 -8.35
N LEU A 137 -8.67 -1.65 -7.87
CA LEU A 137 -9.55 -2.50 -8.66
C LEU A 137 -10.78 -1.73 -9.12
N TYR A 138 -11.12 -1.85 -10.40
CA TYR A 138 -12.36 -1.35 -10.97
C TYR A 138 -13.27 -2.54 -11.21
N SER A 139 -14.46 -2.51 -10.64
CA SER A 139 -15.30 -3.70 -10.47
C SER A 139 -16.75 -3.44 -10.88
N ARG A 140 -17.43 -4.50 -11.30
CA ARG A 140 -18.90 -4.55 -11.37
C ARG A 140 -19.48 -5.30 -10.18
N MET A 141 -20.71 -5.01 -9.81
CA MET A 141 -21.46 -5.79 -8.81
C MET A 141 -21.80 -7.18 -9.35
N VAL A 142 -21.88 -8.17 -8.47
CA VAL A 142 -22.30 -9.54 -8.85
C VAL A 142 -23.81 -9.57 -9.06
N HIS A 143 -24.57 -8.82 -8.27
CA HIS A 143 -26.02 -8.67 -8.37
C HIS A 143 -26.37 -7.19 -8.39
N ASP A 144 -27.08 -6.77 -9.40
CA ASP A 144 -27.62 -5.41 -9.56
C ASP A 144 -29.09 -5.38 -9.13
#